data_9bbfdbfee78136feadd39d1cfc78ee05
#
_entry.id   9bbfdbfee78136feadd39d1cfc78ee05
#
_cell.length_a   1.000
_cell.length_b   1.000
_cell.length_c   1.000
_cell.angle_alpha   90.00
_cell.angle_beta   90.00
_cell.angle_gamma   90.00
#
_symmetry.space_group_name_H-M   'P 1'
#
loop_
_entity.id
_entity.type
_entity.pdbx_description
1 polymer ?
#
loop_
_entity_poly.entity_id
_entity_poly.type
_entity_poly.pdbx_seq_one_letter_code
_entity_poly.pdbx_strand_id
1 'polypeptide(L)'
;SDTNQIYLRNCADMKNFQNVKLVSPFIEDILEKHKNDNGIIHTDKPRVTNYIKNQIDNPRLMFHRDYDYGNKLKKFKNSSNSVLVSDSRVEDMAFPKDSCRFQIILRQHLLQKDKRADYKDNESNWYSYKKAIYLVQLLQRATRSEDDHCINYILDERISKTIRKDIIDYNFIPDYILDSIA
;
A
#
# COMPACT_ATOMS: atom_id res chain seq x y z
N SER A 1 4.61 -19.05 -8.02
CA SER A 1 5.53 -19.01 -6.87
C SER A 1 4.94 -18.13 -5.79
N ASP A 2 4.97 -18.58 -4.55
CA ASP A 2 4.37 -17.93 -3.37
C ASP A 2 5.06 -16.61 -2.94
N THR A 3 5.84 -16.00 -3.81
CA THR A 3 6.75 -14.93 -3.42
C THR A 3 6.16 -13.53 -3.42
N ASN A 4 5.09 -13.27 -4.21
CA ASN A 4 4.47 -11.94 -4.31
C ASN A 4 2.96 -12.06 -4.31
N GLN A 5 2.38 -12.22 -3.14
CA GLN A 5 0.93 -12.34 -2.99
C GLN A 5 0.29 -10.98 -2.73
N ILE A 6 -0.89 -10.79 -3.30
CA ILE A 6 -1.74 -9.61 -3.10
C ILE A 6 -3.05 -10.07 -2.50
N TYR A 7 -3.33 -9.65 -1.28
CA TYR A 7 -4.58 -9.94 -0.58
C TYR A 7 -5.53 -8.73 -0.65
N LEU A 8 -6.74 -8.96 -1.15
CA LEU A 8 -7.82 -7.97 -1.28
C LEU A 8 -8.96 -8.22 -0.29
N ARG A 9 -8.70 -8.94 0.80
CA ARG A 9 -9.72 -9.29 1.80
C ARG A 9 -9.79 -8.24 2.91
N ASN A 10 -10.94 -8.18 3.57
CA ASN A 10 -11.18 -7.31 4.74
C ASN A 10 -11.02 -5.81 4.43
N CYS A 11 -11.37 -5.41 3.22
CA CYS A 11 -11.32 -4.02 2.80
C CYS A 11 -12.48 -3.21 3.36
N ALA A 12 -12.23 -1.92 3.60
CA ALA A 12 -13.25 -0.92 3.89
C ALA A 12 -13.03 0.34 3.07
N ASP A 13 -14.04 1.19 2.91
CA ASP A 13 -13.91 2.46 2.21
C ASP A 13 -13.09 3.45 3.05
N MET A 14 -11.82 3.58 2.73
CA MET A 14 -10.88 4.47 3.41
C MET A 14 -11.01 5.94 3.00
N LYS A 15 -11.96 6.31 2.16
CA LYS A 15 -12.38 7.71 2.00
C LYS A 15 -12.85 8.26 3.35
N ASN A 16 -13.57 7.46 4.11
CA ASN A 16 -13.86 7.73 5.52
C ASN A 16 -12.76 7.14 6.42
N PHE A 17 -11.87 7.99 6.94
CA PHE A 17 -10.76 7.57 7.80
C PHE A 17 -11.20 6.89 9.10
N GLN A 18 -12.43 7.11 9.58
CA GLN A 18 -12.97 6.42 10.75
C GLN A 18 -13.15 4.92 10.52
N ASN A 19 -13.21 4.47 9.26
CA ASN A 19 -13.27 3.05 8.91
C ASN A 19 -11.97 2.29 9.23
N VAL A 20 -10.89 2.98 9.58
CA VAL A 20 -9.66 2.36 10.09
C VAL A 20 -9.95 1.43 11.26
N LYS A 21 -10.86 1.80 12.16
CA LYS A 21 -11.23 0.94 13.30
C LYS A 21 -11.88 -0.38 12.88
N LEU A 22 -12.51 -0.44 11.70
CA LEU A 22 -13.09 -1.68 11.17
C LEU A 22 -12.00 -2.65 10.70
N VAL A 23 -10.87 -2.14 10.23
CA VAL A 23 -9.75 -2.94 9.72
C VAL A 23 -8.61 -3.09 10.73
N SER A 24 -8.63 -2.37 11.83
CA SER A 24 -7.60 -2.45 12.88
C SER A 24 -7.35 -3.88 13.39
N PRO A 25 -8.36 -4.73 13.64
CA PRO A 25 -8.11 -6.12 14.03
C PRO A 25 -7.33 -6.90 12.97
N PHE A 26 -7.58 -6.65 11.69
CA PHE A 26 -6.84 -7.29 10.58
C PHE A 26 -5.41 -6.79 10.47
N ILE A 27 -5.18 -5.50 10.76
CA ILE A 27 -3.82 -4.95 10.84
C ILE A 27 -3.05 -5.64 11.96
N GLU A 28 -3.63 -5.81 13.12
CA GLU A 28 -3.00 -6.50 14.27
C GLU A 28 -2.70 -7.97 13.93
N ASP A 29 -3.60 -8.67 13.26
CA ASP A 29 -3.38 -10.05 12.79
C ASP A 29 -2.21 -10.13 11.78
N ILE A 30 -2.13 -9.18 10.86
CA ILE A 30 -1.02 -9.10 9.90
C ILE A 30 0.30 -8.84 10.63
N LEU A 31 0.32 -7.92 11.59
CA LEU A 31 1.51 -7.62 12.38
C LEU A 31 1.99 -8.84 13.18
N GLU A 32 1.09 -9.62 13.74
CA GLU A 32 1.43 -10.86 14.43
C GLU A 32 1.95 -11.94 13.48
N LYS A 33 1.31 -12.12 12.33
CA LYS A 33 1.77 -13.05 11.28
C LYS A 33 3.20 -12.74 10.84
N HIS A 34 3.54 -11.46 10.75
CA HIS A 34 4.85 -10.94 10.32
C HIS A 34 5.69 -10.40 11.49
N LYS A 35 5.59 -11.02 12.66
CA LYS A 35 6.25 -10.51 13.88
C LYS A 35 7.77 -10.41 13.80
N ASN A 36 8.40 -11.14 12.90
CA ASN A 36 9.84 -11.15 12.68
C ASN A 36 10.28 -10.39 11.43
N ASP A 37 9.35 -9.75 10.73
CA ASP A 37 9.60 -9.11 9.44
C ASP A 37 9.47 -7.59 9.53
N ASN A 38 10.24 -6.88 8.72
CA ASN A 38 9.99 -5.47 8.46
C ASN A 38 8.82 -5.30 7.50
N GLY A 39 8.01 -4.28 7.76
CA GLY A 39 6.87 -3.94 6.92
C GLY A 39 6.59 -2.45 6.84
N ILE A 40 5.67 -2.09 5.95
CA ILE A 40 5.23 -0.70 5.77
C ILE A 40 3.71 -0.64 5.79
N ILE A 41 3.18 0.38 6.47
CA ILE A 41 1.77 0.75 6.41
C ILE A 41 1.66 2.09 5.68
N HIS A 42 1.01 2.08 4.52
CA HIS A 42 0.74 3.28 3.72
C HIS A 42 -0.58 3.91 4.17
N THR A 43 -0.53 5.13 4.66
CA THR A 43 -1.69 5.86 5.22
C THR A 43 -2.15 7.04 4.37
N ASP A 44 -1.33 7.51 3.43
CA ASP A 44 -1.61 8.62 2.49
C ASP A 44 -1.76 10.00 3.14
N LYS A 45 -2.23 10.07 4.37
CA LYS A 45 -2.49 11.35 5.05
C LYS A 45 -2.08 11.32 6.52
N PRO A 46 -1.53 12.43 7.05
CA PRO A 46 -1.19 12.56 8.48
C PRO A 46 -2.35 12.24 9.41
N ARG A 47 -3.57 12.59 9.01
CA ARG A 47 -4.79 12.31 9.78
C ARG A 47 -5.03 10.80 9.96
N VAL A 48 -4.79 10.00 8.94
CA VAL A 48 -4.91 8.54 9.00
C VAL A 48 -3.78 7.95 9.84
N THR A 49 -2.56 8.45 9.69
CA THR A 49 -1.41 8.08 10.53
C THR A 49 -1.68 8.31 12.01
N ASN A 50 -2.20 9.48 12.37
CA ASN A 50 -2.56 9.81 13.75
C ASN A 50 -3.67 8.90 14.28
N TYR A 51 -4.62 8.53 13.43
CA TYR A 51 -5.69 7.63 13.83
C TYR A 51 -5.15 6.22 14.11
N ILE A 52 -4.24 5.70 13.29
CA ILE A 52 -3.54 4.43 13.54
C ILE A 52 -2.76 4.48 14.86
N LYS A 53 -2.02 5.56 15.09
CA LYS A 53 -1.26 5.75 16.33
C LYS A 53 -2.12 5.66 17.58
N ASN A 54 -3.37 6.13 17.50
CA ASN A 54 -4.31 6.08 18.61
C ASN A 54 -5.05 4.74 18.75
N GLN A 55 -5.17 3.97 17.66
CA GLN A 55 -5.94 2.72 17.64
C GLN A 55 -5.09 1.48 17.90
N ILE A 56 -3.83 1.50 17.53
CA ILE A 56 -2.94 0.33 17.56
C ILE A 56 -1.75 0.65 18.47
N ASP A 57 -1.70 -0.02 19.62
CA ASP A 57 -0.57 0.04 20.53
C ASP A 57 0.39 -1.12 20.24
N ASN A 58 1.32 -0.89 19.32
CA ASN A 58 2.34 -1.87 18.96
C ASN A 58 3.71 -1.20 18.91
N PRO A 59 4.68 -1.63 19.73
CA PRO A 59 6.00 -1.00 19.83
C PRO A 59 6.84 -1.09 18.55
N ARG A 60 6.46 -1.96 17.62
CA ARG A 60 7.12 -2.08 16.30
C ARG A 60 6.79 -0.94 15.36
N LEU A 61 5.68 -0.21 15.59
CA LEU A 61 5.26 0.88 14.72
C LEU A 61 6.18 2.08 14.87
N MET A 62 6.78 2.48 13.76
CA MET A 62 7.64 3.65 13.64
C MET A 62 6.90 4.75 12.89
N PHE A 63 6.65 5.86 13.59
CA PHE A 63 6.05 7.06 13.01
C PHE A 63 7.13 8.09 12.73
N HIS A 64 7.02 8.81 11.62
CA HIS A 64 7.95 9.86 11.26
C HIS A 64 7.24 11.18 11.01
N ARG A 65 8.00 12.26 11.12
CA ARG A 65 7.64 13.59 10.63
C ARG A 65 8.52 13.90 9.42
N ASP A 66 8.11 14.84 8.58
CA ASP A 66 8.85 15.18 7.37
C ASP A 66 10.33 15.46 7.61
N TYR A 67 10.65 16.16 8.71
CA TYR A 67 12.02 16.53 9.03
C TYR A 67 12.90 15.39 9.59
N ASP A 68 12.32 14.33 10.10
CA ASP A 68 13.07 13.18 10.66
C ASP A 68 12.99 11.92 9.79
N TYR A 69 12.34 12.03 8.65
CA TYR A 69 12.07 10.91 7.75
C TYR A 69 13.31 10.12 7.36
N GLY A 70 14.38 10.81 6.93
CA GLY A 70 15.63 10.15 6.53
C GLY A 70 16.27 9.32 7.64
N ASN A 71 16.26 9.83 8.88
CA ASN A 71 16.79 9.13 10.04
C ASN A 71 15.93 7.92 10.42
N LYS A 72 14.61 8.05 10.36
CA LYS A 72 13.67 6.96 10.61
C LYS A 72 13.80 5.87 9.56
N LEU A 73 13.92 6.25 8.30
CA LEU A 73 14.11 5.29 7.21
C LEU A 73 15.42 4.50 7.36
N LYS A 74 16.52 5.16 7.74
CA LYS A 74 17.80 4.50 8.00
C LYS A 74 17.69 3.52 9.17
N LYS A 75 17.06 3.92 10.25
CA LYS A 75 16.79 3.06 11.41
C LYS A 75 15.93 1.86 11.02
N PHE A 76 14.88 2.08 10.24
CA PHE A 76 14.01 1.02 9.71
C PHE A 76 14.80 0.00 8.88
N LYS A 77 15.62 0.44 7.94
CA LYS A 77 16.42 -0.46 7.08
C LYS A 77 17.43 -1.29 7.86
N ASN A 78 17.88 -0.82 9.02
CA ASN A 78 18.81 -1.52 9.90
C ASN A 78 18.10 -2.38 10.97
N SER A 79 16.79 -2.40 10.97
CA SER A 79 15.97 -3.22 11.86
C SER A 79 15.55 -4.53 11.21
N SER A 80 15.14 -5.51 12.00
CA SER A 80 14.66 -6.82 11.55
C SER A 80 13.15 -7.03 11.73
N ASN A 81 12.46 -6.17 12.49
CA ASN A 81 11.04 -6.35 12.81
C ASN A 81 10.28 -5.04 13.01
N SER A 82 10.77 -3.97 12.43
CA SER A 82 10.10 -2.66 12.50
C SER A 82 9.04 -2.50 11.42
N VAL A 83 8.01 -1.71 11.72
CA VAL A 83 6.94 -1.38 10.80
C VAL A 83 6.88 0.13 10.63
N LEU A 84 7.22 0.62 9.45
CA LEU A 84 7.18 2.03 9.13
C LEU A 84 5.74 2.44 8.75
N VAL A 85 5.19 3.40 9.48
CA VAL A 85 3.89 4.00 9.14
C VAL A 85 4.16 5.31 8.39
N SER A 86 3.79 5.36 7.12
CA SER A 86 4.12 6.47 6.23
C SER A 86 2.89 7.04 5.54
N ASP A 87 2.73 8.35 5.66
CA ASP A 87 1.74 9.14 4.94
C ASP A 87 2.34 9.83 3.69
N SER A 88 3.65 9.78 3.54
CA SER A 88 4.35 10.33 2.39
C SER A 88 4.16 9.44 1.16
N ARG A 89 4.20 10.05 0.00
CA ARG A 89 4.40 9.32 -1.25
C ARG A 89 5.80 8.73 -1.23
N VAL A 90 5.86 7.45 -0.92
CA VAL A 90 7.09 6.66 -0.85
C VAL A 90 7.58 6.36 -2.28
N GLU A 91 7.38 7.29 -3.22
CA GLU A 91 7.61 7.07 -4.64
C GLU A 91 9.07 6.73 -4.97
N ASP A 92 10.00 7.23 -4.17
CA ASP A 92 11.45 7.04 -4.38
C ASP A 92 12.06 5.99 -3.46
N MET A 93 11.26 5.32 -2.63
CA MET A 93 11.79 4.33 -1.69
C MET A 93 11.84 2.95 -2.29
N ALA A 94 13.02 2.50 -2.51
CA ALA A 94 13.31 1.13 -2.81
C ALA A 94 13.68 0.39 -1.53
N PHE A 95 12.99 -0.70 -1.29
CA PHE A 95 13.28 -1.61 -0.18
C PHE A 95 13.80 -2.92 -0.76
N PRO A 96 15.12 -3.03 -0.99
CA PRO A 96 15.68 -4.26 -1.54
C PRO A 96 15.69 -5.39 -0.51
N LYS A 97 15.41 -6.60 -0.97
CA LYS A 97 15.53 -7.85 -0.21
C LYS A 97 14.81 -7.83 1.15
N ASP A 98 15.52 -8.20 2.21
CA ASP A 98 14.96 -8.39 3.55
C ASP A 98 14.52 -7.09 4.26
N SER A 99 14.69 -5.94 3.63
CA SER A 99 14.33 -4.67 4.25
C SER A 99 12.83 -4.38 4.29
N CYS A 100 12.00 -5.12 3.51
CA CYS A 100 10.54 -5.05 3.60
C CYS A 100 9.91 -6.34 3.09
N ARG A 101 9.24 -7.08 3.96
CA ARG A 101 8.62 -8.38 3.65
C ARG A 101 7.11 -8.30 3.49
N PHE A 102 6.50 -7.23 3.94
CA PHE A 102 5.06 -7.00 3.73
C PHE A 102 4.74 -5.50 3.63
N GLN A 103 3.68 -5.21 2.92
CA GLN A 103 3.08 -3.89 2.85
C GLN A 103 1.60 -3.98 3.22
N ILE A 104 1.14 -3.04 4.03
CA ILE A 104 -0.29 -2.80 4.27
C ILE A 104 -0.66 -1.50 3.58
N ILE A 105 -1.48 -1.60 2.56
CA ILE A 105 -2.01 -0.44 1.84
C ILE A 105 -3.34 -0.12 2.48
N LEU A 106 -3.27 0.67 3.56
CA LEU A 106 -4.43 1.08 4.32
C LEU A 106 -5.22 2.16 3.58
N ARG A 107 -4.51 3.14 3.05
CA ARG A 107 -5.05 4.18 2.20
C ARG A 107 -3.99 4.64 1.22
N GLN A 108 -4.41 4.90 0.01
CA GLN A 108 -3.53 5.43 -1.02
C GLN A 108 -4.25 6.52 -1.82
N HIS A 109 -3.49 7.55 -2.18
CA HIS A 109 -4.01 8.56 -3.07
C HIS A 109 -4.37 7.94 -4.41
N LEU A 110 -5.65 7.96 -4.72
CA LEU A 110 -6.13 7.65 -6.06
C LEU A 110 -6.28 8.97 -6.82
N LEU A 111 -5.81 8.98 -8.05
CA LEU A 111 -6.01 10.12 -8.94
C LEU A 111 -7.48 10.50 -8.96
N GLN A 112 -7.80 11.72 -8.55
CA GLN A 112 -9.16 12.23 -8.59
C GLN A 112 -9.46 12.77 -9.99
N LYS A 113 -10.67 12.50 -10.46
CA LYS A 113 -11.16 13.11 -11.69
C LYS A 113 -11.36 14.60 -11.45
N ASP A 114 -10.66 15.40 -12.22
CA ASP A 114 -10.96 16.80 -12.43
C ASP A 114 -11.52 17.01 -13.84
N LYS A 115 -11.95 18.21 -14.17
CA LYS A 115 -12.50 18.51 -15.50
C LYS A 115 -11.54 18.16 -16.65
N ARG A 116 -10.22 18.23 -16.41
CA ARG A 116 -9.19 17.88 -17.41
C ARG A 116 -9.03 16.37 -17.51
N ALA A 117 -9.09 15.68 -16.39
CA ALA A 117 -9.03 14.23 -16.35
C ALA A 117 -10.25 13.60 -17.02
N ASP A 118 -11.44 14.16 -16.82
CA ASP A 118 -12.68 13.69 -17.48
C ASP A 118 -12.58 13.82 -19.00
N TYR A 119 -12.07 14.92 -19.50
CA TYR A 119 -11.87 15.13 -20.94
C TYR A 119 -10.89 14.11 -21.53
N LYS A 120 -9.73 13.94 -20.89
CA LYS A 120 -8.71 12.99 -21.34
C LYS A 120 -9.17 11.54 -21.25
N ASP A 121 -9.90 11.18 -20.20
CA ASP A 121 -10.40 9.82 -20.01
C ASP A 121 -11.45 9.46 -21.06
N ASN A 122 -12.32 10.41 -21.43
CA ASN A 122 -13.31 10.22 -22.48
C ASN A 122 -12.68 10.00 -23.86
N GLU A 123 -11.53 10.61 -24.13
CA GLU A 123 -10.84 10.46 -25.41
C GLU A 123 -9.97 9.20 -25.51
N SER A 124 -9.30 8.79 -24.43
CA SER A 124 -8.23 7.80 -24.51
C SER A 124 -8.12 6.84 -23.32
N ASN A 125 -9.10 6.83 -22.44
CA ASN A 125 -9.03 6.10 -21.16
C ASN A 125 -7.77 6.43 -20.33
N TRP A 126 -7.21 7.62 -20.56
CA TRP A 126 -5.95 8.07 -19.98
C TRP A 126 -5.94 7.98 -18.45
N TYR A 127 -7.05 8.34 -17.83
CA TYR A 127 -7.18 8.36 -16.39
C TYR A 127 -7.12 6.94 -15.79
N SER A 128 -7.82 5.98 -16.41
CA SER A 128 -7.81 4.58 -16.00
C SER A 128 -6.43 3.95 -16.21
N TYR A 129 -5.78 4.26 -17.33
CA TYR A 129 -4.41 3.83 -17.60
C TYR A 129 -3.41 4.34 -16.57
N LYS A 130 -3.48 5.63 -16.20
CA LYS A 130 -2.63 6.22 -15.15
C LYS A 130 -2.85 5.59 -13.78
N LYS A 131 -4.09 5.27 -13.42
CA LYS A 131 -4.40 4.52 -12.20
C LYS A 131 -3.76 3.14 -12.19
N ALA A 132 -3.85 2.42 -13.30
CA ALA A 132 -3.25 1.09 -13.44
C ALA A 132 -1.73 1.15 -13.26
N ILE A 133 -1.04 2.06 -13.97
CA ILE A 133 0.41 2.27 -13.80
C ILE A 133 0.76 2.55 -12.34
N TYR A 134 0.03 3.43 -11.71
CA TYR A 134 0.28 3.81 -10.31
C TYR A 134 0.14 2.63 -9.35
N LEU A 135 -0.91 1.81 -9.54
CA LEU A 135 -1.11 0.59 -8.74
C LEU A 135 0.03 -0.42 -8.95
N VAL A 136 0.44 -0.65 -10.20
CA VAL A 136 1.58 -1.54 -10.49
C VAL A 136 2.85 -1.06 -9.79
N GLN A 137 3.17 0.23 -9.90
CA GLN A 137 4.33 0.81 -9.22
C GLN A 137 4.25 0.67 -7.70
N LEU A 138 3.07 0.86 -7.11
CA LEU A 138 2.84 0.70 -5.67
C LEU A 138 3.09 -0.74 -5.22
N LEU A 139 2.53 -1.71 -5.94
CA LEU A 139 2.61 -3.13 -5.59
C LEU A 139 4.02 -3.70 -5.78
N GLN A 140 4.81 -3.14 -6.71
CA GLN A 140 6.17 -3.59 -7.01
C GLN A 140 7.26 -2.94 -6.15
N ARG A 141 6.93 -2.01 -5.27
CA ARG A 141 7.97 -1.25 -4.52
C ARG A 141 8.86 -2.10 -3.65
N ALA A 142 8.34 -3.18 -3.13
CA ALA A 142 9.07 -4.08 -2.24
C ALA A 142 9.70 -5.28 -2.95
N THR A 143 9.54 -5.38 -4.28
CA THR A 143 10.08 -6.48 -5.08
C THR A 143 10.86 -5.95 -6.27
N ARG A 144 12.17 -6.19 -6.31
CA ARG A 144 13.07 -5.71 -7.35
C ARG A 144 13.77 -6.80 -8.14
N SER A 145 13.75 -8.04 -7.65
CA SER A 145 14.38 -9.19 -8.28
C SER A 145 13.51 -10.42 -8.12
N GLU A 146 13.81 -11.47 -8.87
CA GLU A 146 13.10 -12.75 -8.77
C GLU A 146 13.25 -13.41 -7.38
N ASP A 147 14.32 -13.06 -6.66
CA ASP A 147 14.60 -13.56 -5.31
C ASP A 147 13.94 -12.71 -4.21
N ASP A 148 13.41 -11.54 -4.56
CA ASP A 148 12.70 -10.68 -3.61
C ASP A 148 11.25 -11.14 -3.47
N HIS A 149 10.74 -11.13 -2.24
CA HIS A 149 9.34 -11.40 -1.98
C HIS A 149 8.75 -10.39 -1.01
N CYS A 150 7.53 -9.97 -1.30
CA CYS A 150 6.75 -9.11 -0.45
C CYS A 150 5.27 -9.47 -0.55
N ILE A 151 4.61 -9.53 0.59
CA ILE A 151 3.17 -9.75 0.64
C ILE A 151 2.48 -8.39 0.75
N ASN A 152 1.51 -8.16 -0.13
CA ASN A 152 0.74 -6.93 -0.17
C ASN A 152 -0.67 -7.17 0.38
N TYR A 153 -1.02 -6.46 1.44
CA TYR A 153 -2.37 -6.46 2.02
C TYR A 153 -3.07 -5.15 1.68
N ILE A 154 -4.07 -5.22 0.83
CA ILE A 154 -4.85 -4.06 0.42
C ILE A 154 -6.12 -4.02 1.27
N LEU A 155 -6.25 -3.00 2.10
CA LEU A 155 -7.39 -2.79 3.00
C LEU A 155 -8.31 -1.65 2.54
N ASP A 156 -7.95 -0.93 1.49
CA ASP A 156 -8.78 0.11 0.88
C ASP A 156 -9.67 -0.47 -0.22
N GLU A 157 -10.97 -0.53 0.02
CA GLU A 157 -11.96 -1.03 -0.92
C GLU A 157 -11.91 -0.32 -2.29
N ARG A 158 -11.55 0.95 -2.31
CA ARG A 158 -11.46 1.74 -3.55
C ARG A 158 -10.40 1.18 -4.51
N ILE A 159 -9.28 0.67 -3.97
CA ILE A 159 -8.24 0.02 -4.76
C ILE A 159 -8.76 -1.30 -5.33
N SER A 160 -9.41 -2.11 -4.52
CA SER A 160 -10.04 -3.37 -4.96
C SER A 160 -11.05 -3.13 -6.08
N LYS A 161 -11.90 -2.12 -5.97
CA LYS A 161 -12.85 -1.72 -7.02
C LYS A 161 -12.14 -1.27 -8.30
N THR A 162 -11.04 -0.54 -8.18
CA THR A 162 -10.25 -0.09 -9.33
C THR A 162 -9.64 -1.28 -10.08
N ILE A 163 -9.11 -2.26 -9.38
CA ILE A 163 -8.55 -3.49 -9.99
C ILE A 163 -9.66 -4.25 -10.73
N ARG A 164 -10.81 -4.46 -10.09
CA ARG A 164 -11.94 -5.17 -10.72
C ARG A 164 -12.44 -4.45 -11.98
N LYS A 165 -12.52 -3.13 -11.93
CA LYS A 165 -12.92 -2.33 -13.09
C LYS A 165 -11.91 -2.45 -14.23
N ASP A 166 -10.62 -2.47 -13.94
CA ASP A 166 -9.58 -2.66 -14.95
C ASP A 166 -9.69 -4.02 -15.63
N ILE A 167 -9.91 -5.08 -14.87
CA ILE A 167 -10.09 -6.44 -15.40
C ILE A 167 -11.28 -6.51 -16.37
N ILE A 168 -12.38 -5.83 -16.05
CA ILE A 168 -13.61 -5.90 -16.85
C ILE A 168 -13.54 -4.98 -18.06
N ASP A 169 -13.06 -3.76 -17.90
CA ASP A 169 -13.27 -2.69 -18.88
C ASP A 169 -12.01 -2.33 -19.68
N TYR A 170 -10.80 -2.56 -19.16
CA TYR A 170 -9.59 -1.96 -19.73
C TYR A 170 -8.43 -2.91 -19.97
N ASN A 171 -8.15 -3.82 -19.05
CA ASN A 171 -6.99 -4.73 -19.09
C ASN A 171 -5.63 -4.01 -19.19
N PHE A 172 -5.45 -2.94 -18.40
CA PHE A 172 -4.20 -2.19 -18.32
C PHE A 172 -3.21 -2.75 -17.29
N ILE A 173 -3.74 -3.46 -16.26
CA ILE A 173 -2.91 -4.12 -15.25
C ILE A 173 -2.33 -5.39 -15.85
N PRO A 174 -0.99 -5.58 -15.79
CA PRO A 174 -0.35 -6.76 -16.35
C PRO A 174 -0.81 -8.08 -15.69
N ASP A 175 -0.88 -9.15 -16.46
CA ASP A 175 -1.33 -10.48 -16.01
C ASP A 175 -0.53 -10.98 -14.81
N TYR A 176 0.78 -10.78 -14.77
CA TYR A 176 1.61 -11.23 -13.64
C TYR A 176 1.25 -10.57 -12.29
N ILE A 177 0.64 -9.37 -12.32
CA ILE A 177 0.07 -8.72 -11.12
C ILE A 177 -1.27 -9.39 -10.77
N LEU A 178 -2.11 -9.63 -11.76
CA LEU A 178 -3.42 -10.27 -11.56
C LEU A 178 -3.26 -11.70 -11.04
N ASP A 179 -2.29 -12.45 -11.57
CA ASP A 179 -1.96 -13.82 -11.13
C ASP A 179 -1.44 -13.88 -9.69
N SER A 180 -0.94 -12.76 -9.16
CA SER A 180 -0.48 -12.65 -7.76
C SER A 180 -1.62 -12.39 -6.76
N ILE A 181 -2.85 -12.18 -7.22
CA ILE A 181 -4.00 -11.94 -6.34
C ILE A 181 -4.47 -13.28 -5.76
N ALA A 182 -4.44 -13.34 -4.43
CA ALA A 182 -4.85 -14.51 -3.67
C ALA A 182 -6.32 -14.43 -3.21
#